data_b802d8f72da88acee6e90c0abcfddd47
#
_entry.id   b802d8f72da88acee6e90c0abcfddd47
#
_cell.length_a   1.000
_cell.length_b   1.000
_cell.length_c   1.000
_cell.angle_alpha   90.00
_cell.angle_beta   90.00
_cell.angle_gamma   90.00
#
_symmetry.space_group_name_H-M   'P 1'
#
loop_
_entity.id
_entity.type
_entity.pdbx_description
1 polymer ?
#
loop_
_entity_poly.entity_id
_entity_poly.type
_entity_poly.pdbx_seq_one_letter_code
_entity_poly.pdbx_strand_id
1 'polypeptide(L)'
;MDLPAASIRAELTIPMQVADVATTARVFTFDGLVDGREHLAIGLGSYAAPVHDVPSSTAPLVRLHSECLTGDVLGSERCDCGPQLHEAIDRITDAGGYLLYLRQEGRGIGLYEKLDAYTLQDSGLDTYQANVALGHDADERDYSAAAQMLRTLGIDRLRLLTNNPDKAAQLTAAGIAVAERVPTAVHLSPANAAYLAAKARRGAHVLDVALFREH
;
A
#
# COMPACT_ATOMS: atom_id res chain seq x y z
N MET A 1 -17.47 -11.63 -7.42
CA MET A 1 -18.26 -11.36 -6.20
C MET A 1 -18.69 -9.91 -6.26
N ASP A 2 -20.00 -9.62 -6.21
CA ASP A 2 -20.46 -8.22 -6.17
C ASP A 2 -20.19 -7.64 -4.79
N LEU A 3 -19.26 -6.70 -4.71
CA LEU A 3 -18.99 -5.95 -3.50
C LEU A 3 -20.14 -4.96 -3.25
N PRO A 4 -20.57 -4.75 -1.99
CA PRO A 4 -21.58 -3.75 -1.67
C PRO A 4 -21.10 -2.35 -2.14
N ALA A 5 -22.05 -1.46 -2.43
CA ALA A 5 -21.72 -0.10 -2.83
C ALA A 5 -21.19 0.70 -1.63
N ALA A 6 -20.05 1.34 -1.81
CA ALA A 6 -19.54 2.36 -0.89
C ALA A 6 -19.82 3.77 -1.46
N SER A 7 -19.72 4.78 -0.61
CA SER A 7 -19.87 6.19 -1.00
C SER A 7 -18.76 7.06 -0.43
N ILE A 8 -18.49 8.20 -1.07
CA ILE A 8 -17.60 9.21 -0.49
C ILE A 8 -18.33 9.87 0.69
N ARG A 9 -17.73 9.78 1.87
CA ARG A 9 -18.22 10.42 3.09
C ARG A 9 -17.81 11.88 3.15
N ALA A 10 -16.53 12.15 2.88
CA ALA A 10 -16.01 13.51 2.84
C ALA A 10 -14.84 13.59 1.84
N GLU A 11 -14.69 14.79 1.32
CA GLU A 11 -13.59 15.18 0.45
C GLU A 11 -13.00 16.48 0.98
N LEU A 12 -11.66 16.53 1.10
CA LEU A 12 -10.96 17.69 1.63
C LEU A 12 -9.59 17.85 0.99
N THR A 13 -9.06 19.07 1.01
CA THR A 13 -7.73 19.39 0.52
C THR A 13 -6.78 19.55 1.69
N ILE A 14 -5.64 18.86 1.65
CA ILE A 14 -4.59 18.91 2.68
C ILE A 14 -3.27 19.29 2.03
N PRO A 15 -2.62 20.40 2.46
CA PRO A 15 -1.22 20.64 2.14
C PRO A 15 -0.36 19.61 2.88
N MET A 16 0.55 18.95 2.16
CA MET A 16 1.41 17.89 2.70
C MET A 16 2.88 18.22 2.46
N GLN A 17 3.70 17.90 3.45
CA GLN A 17 5.15 17.86 3.33
C GLN A 17 5.60 16.45 3.72
N VAL A 18 6.09 15.69 2.76
CA VAL A 18 6.57 14.32 2.99
C VAL A 18 8.00 14.23 2.45
N ALA A 19 8.96 14.00 3.34
CA ALA A 19 10.38 14.16 3.05
C ALA A 19 10.64 15.51 2.37
N ASP A 20 11.22 15.52 1.17
CA ASP A 20 11.52 16.73 0.41
C ASP A 20 10.40 17.16 -0.55
N VAL A 21 9.28 16.43 -0.60
CA VAL A 21 8.15 16.72 -1.49
C VAL A 21 7.10 17.56 -0.76
N ALA A 22 6.94 18.80 -1.19
CA ALA A 22 5.81 19.65 -0.80
C ALA A 22 4.72 19.53 -1.88
N THR A 23 3.53 19.09 -1.49
CA THR A 23 2.42 18.87 -2.42
C THR A 23 1.08 19.20 -1.78
N THR A 24 0.07 19.35 -2.60
CA THR A 24 -1.32 19.44 -2.14
C THR A 24 -2.00 18.12 -2.46
N ALA A 25 -2.69 17.56 -1.49
CA ALA A 25 -3.42 16.31 -1.65
C ALA A 25 -4.93 16.56 -1.56
N ARG A 26 -5.70 15.85 -2.39
CA ARG A 26 -7.14 15.73 -2.27
C ARG A 26 -7.45 14.42 -1.56
N VAL A 27 -7.97 14.50 -0.34
CA VAL A 27 -8.19 13.33 0.53
C VAL A 27 -9.66 12.97 0.56
N PHE A 28 -9.95 11.68 0.40
CA PHE A 28 -11.30 11.11 0.43
C PHE A 28 -11.42 10.14 1.58
N THR A 29 -12.55 10.22 2.29
CA THR A 29 -13.01 9.22 3.24
C THR A 29 -14.26 8.53 2.71
N PHE A 30 -14.60 7.36 3.25
CA PHE A 30 -15.65 6.52 2.68
C PHE A 30 -16.59 5.99 3.76
N ASP A 31 -17.85 5.77 3.37
CA ASP A 31 -18.85 5.00 4.12
C ASP A 31 -19.16 3.71 3.38
N GLY A 32 -19.47 2.64 4.12
CA GLY A 32 -19.94 1.37 3.55
C GLY A 32 -18.83 0.47 2.99
N LEU A 33 -17.56 0.69 3.40
CA LEU A 33 -16.49 -0.24 3.05
C LEU A 33 -16.71 -1.62 3.72
N VAL A 34 -16.40 -2.69 2.99
CA VAL A 34 -16.73 -4.07 3.36
C VAL A 34 -16.11 -4.52 4.67
N ASP A 35 -14.96 -3.99 5.03
CA ASP A 35 -14.24 -4.30 6.26
C ASP A 35 -14.51 -3.31 7.42
N GLY A 36 -15.31 -2.25 7.17
CA GLY A 36 -15.68 -1.23 8.15
C GLY A 36 -14.52 -0.38 8.68
N ARG A 37 -13.36 -0.39 8.00
CA ARG A 37 -12.17 0.35 8.45
C ARG A 37 -12.10 1.73 7.81
N GLU A 38 -11.39 2.64 8.47
CA GLU A 38 -11.20 4.04 8.05
C GLU A 38 -10.01 4.18 7.08
N HIS A 39 -10.21 3.72 5.84
CA HIS A 39 -9.22 3.89 4.78
C HIS A 39 -9.29 5.29 4.17
N LEU A 40 -8.17 5.72 3.57
CA LEU A 40 -8.06 7.00 2.88
C LEU A 40 -7.65 6.78 1.42
N ALA A 41 -8.26 7.51 0.50
CA ALA A 41 -7.71 7.71 -0.82
C ALA A 41 -7.15 9.14 -0.90
N ILE A 42 -5.94 9.27 -1.42
CA ILE A 42 -5.18 10.52 -1.47
C ILE A 42 -4.84 10.78 -2.93
N GLY A 43 -5.55 11.71 -3.56
CA GLY A 43 -5.30 12.18 -4.93
C GLY A 43 -4.13 13.14 -4.96
N LEU A 44 -3.16 12.90 -5.84
CA LEU A 44 -1.91 13.65 -5.97
C LEU A 44 -1.65 14.05 -7.42
N GLY A 45 -0.80 15.05 -7.61
CA GLY A 45 -0.52 15.63 -8.93
C GLY A 45 -1.78 16.18 -9.58
N SER A 46 -2.07 15.82 -10.83
CA SER A 46 -3.29 16.25 -11.52
C SER A 46 -4.58 15.79 -10.84
N TYR A 47 -4.53 14.79 -9.98
CA TYR A 47 -5.69 14.28 -9.22
C TYR A 47 -5.88 14.97 -7.85
N ALA A 48 -5.02 15.92 -7.50
CA ALA A 48 -5.23 16.82 -6.36
C ALA A 48 -6.26 17.93 -6.67
N ALA A 49 -6.53 18.20 -7.94
CA ALA A 49 -7.56 19.13 -8.40
C ALA A 49 -8.94 18.43 -8.53
N PRO A 50 -10.06 19.20 -8.56
CA PRO A 50 -11.39 18.64 -8.86
C PRO A 50 -11.41 17.90 -10.19
N VAL A 51 -12.16 16.77 -10.26
CA VAL A 51 -12.18 15.79 -11.37
C VAL A 51 -12.46 16.36 -12.76
N HIS A 52 -13.05 17.59 -12.86
CA HIS A 52 -13.37 18.21 -14.14
C HIS A 52 -12.15 18.57 -15.00
N ASP A 53 -10.95 18.60 -14.39
CA ASP A 53 -9.71 19.02 -15.07
C ASP A 53 -8.74 17.87 -15.33
N VAL A 54 -9.11 16.61 -14.97
CA VAL A 54 -8.23 15.46 -15.16
C VAL A 54 -8.37 14.91 -16.59
N PRO A 55 -7.29 14.81 -17.38
CA PRO A 55 -7.35 14.20 -18.71
C PRO A 55 -7.82 12.74 -18.62
N SER A 56 -8.92 12.41 -19.27
CA SER A 56 -9.51 11.05 -19.26
C SER A 56 -8.72 10.00 -20.06
N SER A 57 -7.57 10.36 -20.64
CA SER A 57 -6.85 9.52 -21.60
C SER A 57 -5.79 8.60 -20.99
N THR A 58 -5.33 8.85 -19.76
CA THR A 58 -4.28 8.04 -19.11
C THR A 58 -4.77 7.41 -17.83
N ALA A 59 -4.54 6.09 -17.68
CA ALA A 59 -4.83 5.38 -16.44
C ALA A 59 -4.00 5.96 -15.28
N PRO A 60 -4.60 6.34 -14.14
CA PRO A 60 -3.88 6.90 -13.00
C PRO A 60 -2.84 5.94 -12.46
N LEU A 61 -1.74 6.47 -11.91
CA LEU A 61 -0.81 5.69 -11.11
C LEU A 61 -1.40 5.50 -9.72
N VAL A 62 -1.56 4.24 -9.28
CA VAL A 62 -2.17 3.91 -7.99
C VAL A 62 -1.25 3.07 -7.13
N ARG A 63 -1.11 3.44 -5.87
CA ARG A 63 -0.44 2.63 -4.85
C ARG A 63 -1.45 2.19 -3.79
N LEU A 64 -1.52 0.88 -3.52
CA LEU A 64 -2.14 0.34 -2.32
C LEU A 64 -1.06 0.24 -1.24
N HIS A 65 -1.12 1.12 -0.24
CA HIS A 65 -0.18 1.13 0.89
C HIS A 65 -0.89 0.60 2.14
N SER A 66 -0.46 -0.57 2.62
CA SER A 66 -0.93 -1.08 3.91
C SER A 66 -0.20 -0.36 5.02
N GLU A 67 -0.95 0.15 5.99
CA GLU A 67 -0.44 0.85 7.17
C GLU A 67 0.72 0.13 7.83
N CYS A 68 1.71 0.88 8.25
CA CYS A 68 2.82 0.43 9.05
C CYS A 68 3.26 1.56 9.98
N LEU A 69 2.59 1.71 11.13
CA LEU A 69 2.83 2.82 12.07
C LEU A 69 4.32 2.98 12.40
N THR A 70 5.01 1.88 12.66
CA THR A 70 6.43 1.91 13.02
C THR A 70 7.32 2.39 11.87
N GLY A 71 7.04 1.98 10.62
CA GLY A 71 7.81 2.39 9.44
C GLY A 71 7.38 3.75 8.90
N ASP A 72 6.07 3.98 8.79
CA ASP A 72 5.52 5.17 8.12
C ASP A 72 5.65 6.43 8.98
N VAL A 73 5.57 6.30 10.32
CA VAL A 73 5.52 7.43 11.25
C VAL A 73 6.75 7.49 12.16
N LEU A 74 7.18 6.35 12.72
CA LEU A 74 8.25 6.31 13.71
C LEU A 74 9.65 6.10 13.10
N GLY A 75 9.75 5.93 11.77
CA GLY A 75 11.01 5.77 11.07
C GLY A 75 11.74 4.46 11.39
N SER A 76 11.00 3.39 11.73
CA SER A 76 11.60 2.08 12.01
C SER A 76 12.33 1.54 10.79
N GLU A 77 13.58 1.15 10.98
CA GLU A 77 14.43 0.53 9.96
C GLU A 77 14.23 -0.99 9.83
N ARG A 78 13.32 -1.61 10.61
CA ARG A 78 12.99 -3.04 10.49
C ARG A 78 12.29 -3.41 9.18
N CYS A 79 11.76 -2.43 8.46
CA CYS A 79 11.07 -2.61 7.18
C CYS A 79 11.40 -1.45 6.23
N ASP A 80 10.93 -1.58 5.00
CA ASP A 80 11.05 -0.58 3.94
C ASP A 80 9.76 0.25 3.73
N CYS A 81 8.81 0.22 4.68
CA CYS A 81 7.48 0.81 4.49
C CYS A 81 7.53 2.33 4.36
N GLY A 82 8.22 3.04 5.27
CA GLY A 82 8.36 4.48 5.21
C GLY A 82 8.99 4.98 3.91
N PRO A 83 10.19 4.50 3.53
CA PRO A 83 10.80 4.82 2.24
C PRO A 83 9.91 4.49 1.03
N GLN A 84 9.17 3.38 1.03
CA GLN A 84 8.20 3.06 -0.04
C GLN A 84 7.01 4.01 -0.07
N LEU A 85 6.55 4.51 1.09
CA LEU A 85 5.48 5.51 1.16
C LEU A 85 5.95 6.83 0.55
N HIS A 86 7.16 7.29 0.90
CA HIS A 86 7.76 8.52 0.36
C HIS A 86 7.96 8.42 -1.15
N GLU A 87 8.54 7.32 -1.65
CA GLU A 87 8.68 7.05 -3.09
C GLU A 87 7.33 7.08 -3.81
N ALA A 88 6.29 6.48 -3.20
CA ALA A 88 4.98 6.44 -3.82
C ALA A 88 4.35 7.84 -3.93
N ILE A 89 4.47 8.66 -2.89
CA ILE A 89 3.96 10.03 -2.89
C ILE A 89 4.66 10.86 -3.97
N ASP A 90 5.99 10.79 -4.06
CA ASP A 90 6.78 11.49 -5.06
C ASP A 90 6.36 11.09 -6.48
N ARG A 91 6.38 9.80 -6.80
CA ARG A 91 6.04 9.28 -8.13
C ARG A 91 4.59 9.52 -8.54
N ILE A 92 3.64 9.47 -7.58
CA ILE A 92 2.24 9.75 -7.87
C ILE A 92 2.02 11.25 -8.04
N THR A 93 2.74 12.10 -7.31
CA THR A 93 2.70 13.55 -7.49
C THR A 93 3.12 13.93 -8.91
N ASP A 94 4.18 13.31 -9.43
CA ASP A 94 4.68 13.57 -10.78
C ASP A 94 3.76 13.00 -11.88
N ALA A 95 3.31 11.76 -11.71
CA ALA A 95 2.55 11.05 -12.75
C ALA A 95 1.05 11.38 -12.75
N GLY A 96 0.52 11.85 -11.64
CA GLY A 96 -0.91 11.97 -11.36
C GLY A 96 -1.55 10.62 -11.01
N GLY A 97 -2.31 10.61 -9.89
CA GLY A 97 -2.99 9.39 -9.46
C GLY A 97 -3.39 9.38 -7.99
N TYR A 98 -3.44 8.18 -7.41
CA TYR A 98 -3.93 7.99 -6.06
C TYR A 98 -3.03 7.10 -5.21
N LEU A 99 -2.81 7.51 -3.96
CA LEU A 99 -2.33 6.66 -2.88
C LEU A 99 -3.54 6.21 -2.05
N LEU A 100 -3.81 4.90 -1.99
CA LEU A 100 -4.78 4.31 -1.06
C LEU A 100 -4.05 3.86 0.19
N TYR A 101 -4.28 4.56 1.30
CA TYR A 101 -3.72 4.22 2.60
C TYR A 101 -4.69 3.31 3.35
N LEU A 102 -4.31 2.04 3.50
CA LEU A 102 -5.18 0.98 4.00
C LEU A 102 -4.85 0.67 5.46
N ARG A 103 -5.86 0.75 6.32
CA ARG A 103 -5.76 0.49 7.76
C ARG A 103 -5.71 -1.02 8.04
N GLN A 104 -4.65 -1.68 7.54
CA GLN A 104 -4.40 -3.11 7.70
C GLN A 104 -2.96 -3.37 8.15
N GLU A 105 -2.68 -2.91 9.38
CA GLU A 105 -1.39 -3.04 10.05
C GLU A 105 -0.98 -4.51 10.23
N GLY A 106 0.32 -4.78 10.18
CA GLY A 106 0.86 -6.10 10.45
C GLY A 106 0.43 -7.17 9.44
N ARG A 107 0.11 -6.81 8.18
CA ARG A 107 -0.51 -7.70 7.17
C ARG A 107 -1.93 -8.14 7.53
N GLY A 108 -2.66 -7.30 8.26
CA GLY A 108 -4.04 -7.57 8.67
C GLY A 108 -4.21 -7.93 10.13
N ILE A 109 -3.15 -8.46 10.79
CA ILE A 109 -3.22 -8.95 12.18
C ILE A 109 -3.31 -7.84 13.25
N GLY A 110 -2.96 -6.60 12.88
CA GLY A 110 -3.01 -5.45 13.79
C GLY A 110 -1.66 -5.07 14.39
N LEU A 111 -1.66 -3.93 15.12
CA LEU A 111 -0.43 -3.34 15.63
C LEU A 111 0.21 -4.16 16.77
N TYR A 112 -0.59 -4.60 17.73
CA TYR A 112 -0.03 -5.28 18.92
C TYR A 112 0.52 -6.66 18.54
N GLU A 113 -0.23 -7.44 17.78
CA GLU A 113 0.22 -8.73 17.27
C GLU A 113 1.49 -8.60 16.40
N LYS A 114 1.60 -7.50 15.63
CA LYS A 114 2.84 -7.20 14.90
C LYS A 114 4.03 -6.93 15.85
N LEU A 115 3.81 -6.24 16.96
CA LEU A 115 4.88 -5.99 17.94
C LEU A 115 5.28 -7.28 18.67
N ASP A 116 4.32 -8.17 18.95
CA ASP A 116 4.59 -9.50 19.49
C ASP A 116 5.37 -10.34 18.46
N ALA A 117 5.00 -10.25 17.17
CA ALA A 117 5.77 -10.89 16.08
C ALA A 117 7.23 -10.38 16.03
N TYR A 118 7.49 -9.11 16.33
CA TYR A 118 8.87 -8.61 16.42
C TYR A 118 9.69 -9.31 17.51
N THR A 119 9.10 -9.62 18.67
CA THR A 119 9.77 -10.39 19.74
C THR A 119 10.15 -11.80 19.26
N LEU A 120 9.27 -12.44 18.48
CA LEU A 120 9.54 -13.76 17.89
C LEU A 120 10.61 -13.68 16.79
N GLN A 121 10.63 -12.61 16.00
CA GLN A 121 11.68 -12.37 15.02
C GLN A 121 13.05 -12.16 15.67
N ASP A 122 13.12 -11.47 16.78
CA ASP A 122 14.35 -11.30 17.57
C ASP A 122 14.89 -12.64 18.11
N SER A 123 14.01 -13.66 18.24
CA SER A 123 14.38 -15.04 18.57
C SER A 123 14.75 -15.91 17.36
N GLY A 124 14.74 -15.35 16.13
CA GLY A 124 15.22 -16.00 14.91
C GLY A 124 14.15 -16.46 13.91
N LEU A 125 12.85 -16.22 14.17
CA LEU A 125 11.80 -16.50 13.20
C LEU A 125 11.78 -15.42 12.10
N ASP A 126 11.39 -15.80 10.87
CA ASP A 126 11.05 -14.80 9.87
C ASP A 126 9.62 -14.25 10.10
N THR A 127 9.26 -13.16 9.40
CA THR A 127 7.95 -12.48 9.57
C THR A 127 6.74 -13.41 9.34
N TYR A 128 6.82 -14.34 8.38
CA TYR A 128 5.74 -15.29 8.08
C TYR A 128 5.63 -16.35 9.18
N GLN A 129 6.77 -16.87 9.65
CA GLN A 129 6.83 -17.84 10.74
C GLN A 129 6.32 -17.23 12.05
N ALA A 130 6.66 -15.97 12.33
CA ALA A 130 6.19 -15.27 13.51
C ALA A 130 4.66 -15.12 13.52
N ASN A 131 4.05 -14.73 12.39
CA ASN A 131 2.59 -14.64 12.28
C ASN A 131 1.92 -16.01 12.53
N VAL A 132 2.42 -17.08 11.91
CA VAL A 132 1.90 -18.44 12.10
C VAL A 132 2.07 -18.90 13.55
N ALA A 133 3.19 -18.58 14.20
CA ALA A 133 3.42 -18.91 15.62
C ALA A 133 2.44 -18.20 16.56
N LEU A 134 1.92 -17.02 16.17
CA LEU A 134 0.88 -16.29 16.89
C LEU A 134 -0.54 -16.77 16.56
N GLY A 135 -0.70 -17.76 15.68
CA GLY A 135 -1.99 -18.34 15.31
C GLY A 135 -2.70 -17.63 14.15
N HIS A 136 -2.00 -16.78 13.43
CA HIS A 136 -2.50 -16.06 12.25
C HIS A 136 -2.09 -16.74 10.95
N ASP A 137 -2.77 -16.37 9.86
CA ASP A 137 -2.29 -16.67 8.53
C ASP A 137 -1.01 -15.87 8.22
N ALA A 138 -0.22 -16.37 7.29
CA ALA A 138 1.03 -15.73 6.90
C ALA A 138 0.82 -14.31 6.31
N ASP A 139 -0.35 -14.08 5.68
CA ASP A 139 -0.77 -12.79 5.13
C ASP A 139 -2.30 -12.75 5.06
N GLU A 140 -2.93 -11.93 5.91
CA GLU A 140 -4.39 -11.77 6.02
C GLU A 140 -4.92 -10.55 5.25
N ARG A 141 -4.09 -9.91 4.40
CA ARG A 141 -4.52 -8.72 3.67
C ARG A 141 -5.57 -9.05 2.63
N ASP A 142 -6.64 -8.28 2.66
CA ASP A 142 -7.70 -8.26 1.66
C ASP A 142 -7.76 -6.88 0.99
N TYR A 143 -7.94 -6.85 -0.33
CA TYR A 143 -7.98 -5.60 -1.10
C TYR A 143 -9.36 -5.29 -1.65
N SER A 144 -10.41 -5.96 -1.15
CA SER A 144 -11.80 -5.71 -1.53
C SER A 144 -12.24 -4.27 -1.21
N ALA A 145 -11.86 -3.76 -0.03
CA ALA A 145 -12.13 -2.35 0.32
C ALA A 145 -11.42 -1.39 -0.64
N ALA A 146 -10.17 -1.69 -1.05
CA ALA A 146 -9.46 -0.87 -2.04
C ALA A 146 -10.18 -0.86 -3.41
N ALA A 147 -10.73 -2.00 -3.85
CA ALA A 147 -11.53 -2.07 -5.07
C ALA A 147 -12.84 -1.26 -4.95
N GLN A 148 -13.51 -1.29 -3.79
CA GLN A 148 -14.68 -0.43 -3.53
C GLN A 148 -14.32 1.06 -3.62
N MET A 149 -13.21 1.47 -2.97
CA MET A 149 -12.73 2.86 -3.01
C MET A 149 -12.47 3.31 -4.45
N LEU A 150 -11.77 2.50 -5.25
CA LEU A 150 -11.47 2.78 -6.66
C LEU A 150 -12.76 2.93 -7.48
N ARG A 151 -13.72 2.03 -7.35
CA ARG A 151 -15.03 2.12 -8.03
C ARG A 151 -15.79 3.39 -7.63
N THR A 152 -15.79 3.72 -6.34
CA THR A 152 -16.45 4.92 -5.81
C THR A 152 -15.82 6.21 -6.37
N LEU A 153 -14.51 6.19 -6.66
CA LEU A 153 -13.78 7.27 -7.33
C LEU A 153 -13.94 7.25 -8.87
N GLY A 154 -14.69 6.29 -9.44
CA GLY A 154 -14.87 6.14 -10.88
C GLY A 154 -13.64 5.58 -11.60
N ILE A 155 -12.76 4.86 -10.89
CA ILE A 155 -11.52 4.28 -11.46
C ILE A 155 -11.76 2.80 -11.70
N ASP A 156 -11.94 2.43 -12.96
CA ASP A 156 -12.08 1.05 -13.43
C ASP A 156 -10.79 0.50 -14.06
N ARG A 157 -9.84 1.37 -14.39
CA ARG A 157 -8.54 1.03 -15.00
C ARG A 157 -7.42 1.89 -14.42
N LEU A 158 -6.28 1.24 -14.09
CA LEU A 158 -5.14 1.90 -13.44
C LEU A 158 -3.79 1.29 -13.83
N ARG A 159 -2.71 1.99 -13.53
CA ARG A 159 -1.34 1.47 -13.43
C ARG A 159 -1.03 1.26 -11.96
N LEU A 160 -0.64 0.06 -11.56
CA LEU A 160 -0.45 -0.30 -10.15
C LEU A 160 1.02 -0.26 -9.75
N LEU A 161 1.37 0.65 -8.84
CA LEU A 161 2.72 0.78 -8.28
C LEU A 161 2.93 -0.29 -7.20
N THR A 162 3.54 -1.42 -7.55
CA THR A 162 3.72 -2.56 -6.65
C THR A 162 4.74 -3.59 -7.15
N ASN A 163 5.47 -4.19 -6.20
CA ASN A 163 6.27 -5.42 -6.43
C ASN A 163 5.48 -6.69 -6.04
N ASN A 164 4.28 -6.56 -5.45
CA ASN A 164 3.45 -7.70 -5.05
C ASN A 164 2.42 -8.05 -6.14
N PRO A 165 2.54 -9.21 -6.80
CA PRO A 165 1.60 -9.65 -7.83
C PRO A 165 0.20 -9.93 -7.29
N ASP A 166 0.06 -10.33 -6.03
CA ASP A 166 -1.21 -10.64 -5.41
C ASP A 166 -2.16 -9.43 -5.36
N LYS A 167 -1.62 -8.21 -5.12
CA LYS A 167 -2.40 -6.97 -5.18
C LYS A 167 -3.07 -6.78 -6.54
N ALA A 168 -2.34 -7.07 -7.62
CA ALA A 168 -2.89 -6.97 -8.97
C ALA A 168 -3.94 -8.05 -9.23
N ALA A 169 -3.68 -9.27 -8.78
CA ALA A 169 -4.61 -10.39 -8.94
C ALA A 169 -5.94 -10.12 -8.22
N GLN A 170 -5.91 -9.67 -6.96
CA GLN A 170 -7.11 -9.36 -6.19
C GLN A 170 -7.90 -8.19 -6.79
N LEU A 171 -7.25 -7.10 -7.21
CA LEU A 171 -7.93 -5.99 -7.90
C LEU A 171 -8.59 -6.45 -9.19
N THR A 172 -7.90 -7.29 -9.98
CA THR A 172 -8.45 -7.81 -11.23
C THR A 172 -9.65 -8.72 -10.97
N ALA A 173 -9.57 -9.61 -9.98
CA ALA A 173 -10.68 -10.45 -9.56
C ALA A 173 -11.89 -9.63 -9.06
N ALA A 174 -11.62 -8.45 -8.47
CA ALA A 174 -12.65 -7.48 -8.10
C ALA A 174 -13.11 -6.59 -9.27
N GLY A 175 -12.68 -6.83 -10.51
CA GLY A 175 -13.15 -6.12 -11.71
C GLY A 175 -12.47 -4.77 -11.98
N ILE A 176 -11.32 -4.47 -11.36
CA ILE A 176 -10.49 -3.31 -11.66
C ILE A 176 -9.40 -3.73 -12.66
N ALA A 177 -9.34 -3.08 -13.82
CA ALA A 177 -8.36 -3.39 -14.85
C ALA A 177 -6.98 -2.84 -14.49
N VAL A 178 -6.03 -3.73 -14.20
CA VAL A 178 -4.62 -3.37 -13.97
C VAL A 178 -3.92 -3.36 -15.34
N ALA A 179 -3.80 -2.16 -15.94
CA ALA A 179 -3.18 -1.99 -17.26
C ALA A 179 -1.69 -2.27 -17.26
N GLU A 180 -1.02 -1.96 -16.15
CA GLU A 180 0.42 -2.10 -15.96
C GLU A 180 0.74 -2.29 -14.49
N ARG A 181 1.70 -3.17 -14.18
CA ARG A 181 2.37 -3.19 -12.87
C ARG A 181 3.67 -2.39 -12.98
N VAL A 182 3.74 -1.30 -12.22
CA VAL A 182 4.93 -0.44 -12.14
C VAL A 182 5.70 -0.86 -10.89
N PRO A 183 6.97 -1.28 -11.00
CA PRO A 183 7.73 -1.70 -9.84
C PRO A 183 8.09 -0.52 -8.92
N THR A 184 8.14 -0.78 -7.61
CA THR A 184 8.75 0.12 -6.62
C THR A 184 10.23 -0.19 -6.47
N ALA A 185 11.02 0.79 -6.05
CA ALA A 185 12.41 0.57 -5.66
C ALA A 185 12.51 -0.38 -4.46
N VAL A 186 13.70 -0.95 -4.28
CA VAL A 186 14.06 -1.74 -3.11
C VAL A 186 14.90 -0.86 -2.20
N HIS A 187 14.33 -0.51 -1.04
CA HIS A 187 15.00 0.33 -0.05
C HIS A 187 15.71 -0.57 0.99
N LEU A 188 16.86 -1.12 0.58
CA LEU A 188 17.66 -2.03 1.40
C LEU A 188 18.47 -1.25 2.44
N SER A 189 18.46 -1.73 3.68
CA SER A 189 19.35 -1.33 4.75
C SER A 189 19.86 -2.57 5.49
N PRO A 190 20.96 -2.46 6.26
CA PRO A 190 21.41 -3.58 7.11
C PRO A 190 20.33 -4.08 8.07
N ALA A 191 19.48 -3.19 8.57
CA ALA A 191 18.43 -3.51 9.54
C ALA A 191 17.23 -4.25 8.92
N ASN A 192 16.92 -4.04 7.61
CA ASN A 192 15.76 -4.67 6.95
C ASN A 192 16.12 -5.80 5.99
N ALA A 193 17.40 -6.14 5.83
CA ALA A 193 17.87 -7.14 4.86
C ALA A 193 17.17 -8.49 5.05
N ALA A 194 17.07 -8.99 6.29
CA ALA A 194 16.38 -10.24 6.60
C ALA A 194 14.88 -10.20 6.26
N TYR A 195 14.22 -9.09 6.54
CA TYR A 195 12.81 -8.86 6.21
C TYR A 195 12.56 -8.86 4.69
N LEU A 196 13.39 -8.14 3.92
CA LEU A 196 13.28 -8.10 2.46
C LEU A 196 13.60 -9.46 1.82
N ALA A 197 14.59 -10.18 2.36
CA ALA A 197 14.91 -11.55 1.91
C ALA A 197 13.72 -12.50 2.18
N ALA A 198 13.02 -12.39 3.29
CA ALA A 198 11.79 -13.15 3.56
C ALA A 198 10.67 -12.81 2.57
N LYS A 199 10.45 -11.52 2.28
CA LYS A 199 9.50 -11.05 1.25
C LYS A 199 9.81 -11.67 -0.12
N ALA A 200 11.06 -11.66 -0.56
CA ALA A 200 11.47 -12.21 -1.86
C ALA A 200 11.22 -13.71 -1.95
N ARG A 201 11.53 -14.46 -0.88
CA ARG A 201 11.43 -15.92 -0.86
C ARG A 201 10.01 -16.45 -0.69
N ARG A 202 9.20 -15.83 0.14
CA ARG A 202 7.87 -16.33 0.55
C ARG A 202 6.70 -15.51 0.03
N GLY A 203 6.89 -14.21 -0.20
CA GLY A 203 5.84 -13.28 -0.58
C GLY A 203 5.61 -13.16 -2.09
N ALA A 204 6.23 -14.01 -2.93
CA ALA A 204 6.20 -13.91 -4.39
C ALA A 204 6.49 -12.49 -4.93
N HIS A 205 7.12 -11.62 -4.12
CA HIS A 205 7.50 -10.28 -4.54
C HIS A 205 8.61 -10.38 -5.59
N VAL A 206 8.41 -9.67 -6.70
CA VAL A 206 9.45 -9.56 -7.75
C VAL A 206 10.49 -8.55 -7.26
N LEU A 207 11.44 -9.03 -6.45
CA LEU A 207 12.59 -8.27 -5.97
C LEU A 207 13.85 -8.86 -6.63
N ASP A 208 14.80 -8.01 -6.98
CA ASP A 208 16.09 -8.49 -7.49
C ASP A 208 16.87 -9.18 -6.35
N VAL A 209 16.91 -10.51 -6.40
CA VAL A 209 17.53 -11.34 -5.36
C VAL A 209 19.07 -11.17 -5.35
N ALA A 210 19.66 -10.60 -6.41
CA ALA A 210 21.10 -10.34 -6.46
C ALA A 210 21.53 -9.30 -5.41
N LEU A 211 20.65 -8.38 -5.06
CA LEU A 211 20.88 -7.35 -4.04
C LEU A 211 21.10 -7.91 -2.62
N PHE A 212 20.73 -9.17 -2.37
CA PHE A 212 20.81 -9.79 -1.03
C PHE A 212 22.02 -10.72 -0.86
N ARG A 213 22.94 -10.79 -1.86
CA ARG A 213 24.07 -11.74 -1.84
C ARG A 213 25.36 -11.17 -1.24
N GLU A 214 25.43 -9.89 -0.94
CA GLU A 214 26.65 -9.19 -0.49
C GLU A 214 26.65 -8.74 0.98
N HIS A 215 25.74 -9.29 1.81
CA HIS A 215 25.68 -8.93 3.25
C HIS A 215 25.54 -10.15 4.14
#